data_0395f70ffaebd51ae0eb2734eb2e6ba9
#
_entry.id   0395f70ffaebd51ae0eb2734eb2e6ba9
#
_cell.length_a   1.000
_cell.length_b   1.000
_cell.length_c   1.000
_cell.angle_alpha   90.00
_cell.angle_beta   90.00
_cell.angle_gamma   90.00
#
_symmetry.space_group_name_H-M   'P 1'
#
loop_
_entity.id
_entity.type
_entity.pdbx_description
1 polymer ?
#
loop_
_entity_poly.entity_id
_entity_poly.type
_entity_poly.pdbx_seq_one_letter_code
_entity_poly.pdbx_strand_id
1 'polypeptide(L)'
;SGLASLVIALLGVIVPCVGGALIAHFFTDSTGITAEAAMYRNIFIGVILTATSVSITVETLREMGKLSTDAGNAILGAAVIDDVLGIIALTIITTLGGQNGGGETPSIGLVLLKILLFFVFAIVVAFVFGKLYYKWTENAAPQRRYGIMALAFCLLFAFASEYFFGVADITGAYVAGLAISVSPKIEYISKRVETVSYMFLSPIFFASIGLEVVLPKM
;
A
#
# COMPACT_ATOMS: atom_id res chain seq x y z
N SER A 1 5.04 2.93 18.84
CA SER A 1 4.16 3.63 17.88
C SER A 1 3.24 2.69 17.08
N GLY A 2 3.42 1.35 17.11
CA GLY A 2 2.54 0.42 16.38
C GLY A 2 1.06 0.52 16.72
N LEU A 3 0.73 0.79 17.99
CA LEU A 3 -0.66 1.03 18.42
C LEU A 3 -1.22 2.32 17.78
N ALA A 4 -0.42 3.38 17.71
CA ALA A 4 -0.84 4.61 17.05
C ALA A 4 -1.13 4.39 15.56
N SER A 5 -0.25 3.67 14.85
CA SER A 5 -0.45 3.30 13.44
C SER A 5 -1.73 2.49 13.24
N LEU A 6 -2.02 1.54 14.14
CA LEU A 6 -3.24 0.73 14.07
C LEU A 6 -4.51 1.59 14.27
N VAL A 7 -4.50 2.50 15.26
CA VAL A 7 -5.65 3.40 15.50
C VAL A 7 -5.87 4.33 14.32
N ILE A 8 -4.80 4.90 13.76
CA ILE A 8 -4.87 5.78 12.59
C ILE A 8 -5.44 5.02 11.39
N ALA A 9 -4.97 3.81 11.11
CA ALA A 9 -5.47 2.99 10.02
C ALA A 9 -6.95 2.63 10.20
N LEU A 10 -7.36 2.18 11.39
CA LEU A 10 -8.76 1.87 11.67
C LEU A 10 -9.68 3.06 11.46
N LEU A 11 -9.30 4.23 11.94
CA LEU A 11 -10.05 5.46 11.71
C LEU A 11 -10.04 5.87 10.24
N GLY A 12 -8.90 5.70 9.56
CA GLY A 12 -8.73 5.95 8.13
C GLY A 12 -9.64 5.09 7.25
N VAL A 13 -9.94 3.86 7.67
CA VAL A 13 -10.89 2.97 6.97
C VAL A 13 -12.34 3.25 7.39
N ILE A 14 -12.62 3.29 8.70
CA ILE A 14 -13.99 3.36 9.20
C ILE A 14 -14.68 4.68 8.83
N VAL A 15 -13.98 5.81 9.01
CA VAL A 15 -14.58 7.13 8.80
C VAL A 15 -14.96 7.36 7.33
N PRO A 16 -14.07 7.13 6.33
CA PRO A 16 -14.46 7.26 4.92
C PRO A 16 -15.47 6.22 4.48
N CYS A 17 -15.38 4.98 4.99
CA CYS A 17 -16.35 3.93 4.66
C CYS A 17 -17.77 4.30 5.09
N VAL A 18 -17.94 4.69 6.36
CA VAL A 18 -19.25 5.10 6.90
C VAL A 18 -19.72 6.40 6.24
N GLY A 19 -18.86 7.40 6.14
CA GLY A 19 -19.18 8.68 5.50
C GLY A 19 -19.58 8.52 4.03
N GLY A 20 -18.82 7.72 3.27
CA GLY A 20 -19.11 7.42 1.88
C GLY A 20 -20.40 6.63 1.68
N ALA A 21 -20.66 5.64 2.54
CA ALA A 21 -21.91 4.88 2.50
C ALA A 21 -23.13 5.76 2.83
N LEU A 22 -23.01 6.68 3.79
CA LEU A 22 -24.05 7.64 4.11
C LEU A 22 -24.31 8.62 2.96
N ILE A 23 -23.27 9.20 2.40
CA ILE A 23 -23.38 10.10 1.23
C ILE A 23 -24.04 9.35 0.07
N ALA A 24 -23.58 8.13 -0.23
CA ALA A 24 -24.18 7.31 -1.27
C ALA A 24 -25.67 7.03 -1.00
N HIS A 25 -26.05 6.79 0.24
CA HIS A 25 -27.46 6.57 0.62
C HIS A 25 -28.36 7.78 0.30
N PHE A 26 -27.87 9.00 0.53
CA PHE A 26 -28.67 10.22 0.32
C PHE A 26 -28.64 10.71 -1.13
N PHE A 27 -27.56 10.49 -1.87
CA PHE A 27 -27.37 11.09 -3.20
C PHE A 27 -27.49 10.10 -4.36
N THR A 28 -27.57 8.78 -4.08
CA THR A 28 -27.70 7.80 -5.16
C THR A 28 -29.15 7.35 -5.31
N ASP A 29 -29.69 7.47 -6.52
CA ASP A 29 -31.03 6.99 -6.82
C ASP A 29 -31.10 5.46 -6.69
N SER A 30 -32.06 4.99 -5.91
CA SER A 30 -32.30 3.57 -5.65
C SER A 30 -33.56 3.04 -6.37
N THR A 31 -34.14 3.82 -7.32
CA THR A 31 -35.28 3.39 -8.09
C THR A 31 -34.92 2.17 -8.96
N GLY A 32 -35.70 1.11 -8.86
CA GLY A 32 -35.53 -0.10 -9.67
C GLY A 32 -34.56 -1.17 -9.10
N ILE A 33 -34.00 -0.96 -7.91
CA ILE A 33 -33.16 -1.96 -7.22
C ILE A 33 -33.76 -2.33 -5.87
N THR A 34 -33.46 -3.54 -5.39
CA THR A 34 -33.91 -3.99 -4.06
C THR A 34 -33.20 -3.20 -2.96
N ALA A 35 -33.83 -3.05 -1.79
CA ALA A 35 -33.22 -2.36 -0.64
C ALA A 35 -31.88 -3.00 -0.23
N GLU A 36 -31.77 -4.31 -0.35
CA GLU A 36 -30.54 -5.05 -0.08
C GLU A 36 -29.43 -4.69 -1.09
N ALA A 37 -29.72 -4.70 -2.38
CA ALA A 37 -28.76 -4.30 -3.42
C ALA A 37 -28.33 -2.83 -3.28
N ALA A 38 -29.25 -1.95 -2.89
CA ALA A 38 -28.95 -0.55 -2.60
C ALA A 38 -27.97 -0.43 -1.41
N MET A 39 -28.18 -1.20 -0.36
CA MET A 39 -27.32 -1.23 0.82
C MET A 39 -25.89 -1.70 0.44
N TYR A 40 -25.74 -2.82 -0.26
CA TYR A 40 -24.43 -3.31 -0.71
C TYR A 40 -23.71 -2.32 -1.61
N ARG A 41 -24.41 -1.69 -2.56
CA ARG A 41 -23.86 -0.63 -3.42
C ARG A 41 -23.35 0.56 -2.60
N ASN A 42 -24.11 1.02 -1.62
CA ASN A 42 -23.74 2.17 -0.79
C ASN A 42 -22.51 1.85 0.08
N ILE A 43 -22.45 0.64 0.66
CA ILE A 43 -21.27 0.19 1.42
C ILE A 43 -20.06 0.04 0.47
N PHE A 44 -20.25 -0.48 -0.73
CA PHE A 44 -19.19 -0.61 -1.74
C PHE A 44 -18.59 0.75 -2.10
N ILE A 45 -19.43 1.78 -2.30
CA ILE A 45 -18.97 3.16 -2.53
C ILE A 45 -18.17 3.66 -1.31
N GLY A 46 -18.63 3.37 -0.09
CA GLY A 46 -17.88 3.68 1.12
C GLY A 46 -16.52 3.00 1.15
N VAL A 47 -16.44 1.73 0.80
CA VAL A 47 -15.16 0.98 0.74
C VAL A 47 -14.22 1.54 -0.32
N ILE A 48 -14.73 1.93 -1.50
CA ILE A 48 -13.89 2.60 -2.52
C ILE A 48 -13.25 3.87 -1.98
N LEU A 49 -13.97 4.64 -1.18
CA LEU A 49 -13.46 5.89 -0.59
C LEU A 49 -12.43 5.68 0.54
N THR A 50 -12.25 4.46 1.04
CA THR A 50 -11.17 4.14 1.98
C THR A 50 -9.82 4.04 1.30
N ALA A 51 -9.79 3.72 0.00
CA ALA A 51 -8.54 3.56 -0.74
C ALA A 51 -7.83 4.92 -0.88
N THR A 52 -6.81 5.13 -0.06
CA THR A 52 -6.05 6.39 0.01
C THR A 52 -4.69 6.23 -0.65
N SER A 53 -4.27 7.20 -1.47
CA SER A 53 -2.93 7.15 -2.07
C SER A 53 -1.86 7.48 -1.03
N VAL A 54 -1.14 6.46 -0.59
CA VAL A 54 0.00 6.59 0.31
C VAL A 54 1.17 7.28 -0.36
N SER A 55 1.36 7.07 -1.66
CA SER A 55 2.49 7.62 -2.42
C SER A 55 2.55 9.15 -2.36
N ILE A 56 1.42 9.83 -2.48
CA ILE A 56 1.35 11.30 -2.38
C ILE A 56 1.76 11.76 -0.97
N THR A 57 1.25 11.10 0.07
CA THR A 57 1.57 11.43 1.47
C THR A 57 3.06 11.22 1.76
N VAL A 58 3.63 10.11 1.31
CA VAL A 58 5.06 9.79 1.49
C VAL A 58 5.94 10.81 0.79
N GLU A 59 5.61 11.17 -0.46
CA GLU A 59 6.38 12.15 -1.22
C GLU A 59 6.33 13.53 -0.57
N THR A 60 5.14 13.97 -0.16
CA THR A 60 4.96 15.25 0.55
C THR A 60 5.74 15.28 1.87
N LEU A 61 5.67 14.21 2.68
CA LEU A 61 6.44 14.12 3.93
C LEU A 61 7.95 14.11 3.68
N ARG A 62 8.39 13.51 2.58
CA ARG A 62 9.79 13.48 2.18
C ARG A 62 10.28 14.87 1.78
N GLU A 63 9.53 15.59 0.95
CA GLU A 63 9.86 16.96 0.55
C GLU A 63 9.90 17.93 1.75
N MET A 64 9.01 17.73 2.72
CA MET A 64 9.00 18.49 3.96
C MET A 64 10.12 18.09 4.94
N GLY A 65 10.91 17.06 4.65
CA GLY A 65 11.92 16.50 5.57
C GLY A 65 11.33 15.89 6.84
N LYS A 66 10.05 15.48 6.82
CA LYS A 66 9.31 14.94 7.97
C LYS A 66 9.11 13.41 7.93
N LEU A 67 9.58 12.75 6.89
CA LEU A 67 9.35 11.30 6.70
C LEU A 67 9.94 10.46 7.83
N SER A 68 11.11 10.81 8.35
CA SER A 68 11.80 10.09 9.44
C SER A 68 11.40 10.53 10.85
N THR A 69 10.35 11.34 10.99
CA THR A 69 9.79 11.73 12.29
C THR A 69 8.90 10.62 12.87
N ASP A 70 8.58 10.67 14.17
CA ASP A 70 7.64 9.75 14.80
C ASP A 70 6.26 9.77 14.11
N ALA A 71 5.81 10.95 13.69
CA ALA A 71 4.58 11.11 12.92
C ALA A 71 4.70 10.47 11.53
N GLY A 72 5.79 10.71 10.80
CA GLY A 72 6.04 10.07 9.50
C GLY A 72 6.06 8.55 9.60
N ASN A 73 6.76 8.00 10.58
CA ASN A 73 6.80 6.56 10.83
C ASN A 73 5.43 5.98 11.22
N ALA A 74 4.63 6.71 11.99
CA ALA A 74 3.28 6.29 12.35
C ALA A 74 2.35 6.28 11.12
N ILE A 75 2.46 7.27 10.24
CA ILE A 75 1.70 7.37 8.99
C ILE A 75 2.10 6.23 8.03
N LEU A 76 3.40 5.96 7.86
CA LEU A 76 3.86 4.84 7.03
C LEU A 76 3.35 3.49 7.54
N GLY A 77 3.43 3.27 8.86
CA GLY A 77 2.89 2.05 9.47
C GLY A 77 1.37 1.93 9.33
N ALA A 78 0.65 3.05 9.47
CA ALA A 78 -0.79 3.08 9.26
C ALA A 78 -1.18 2.75 7.82
N ALA A 79 -0.43 3.26 6.86
CA ALA A 79 -0.66 3.03 5.44
C ALA A 79 -0.57 1.55 5.05
N VAL A 80 0.44 0.83 5.55
CA VAL A 80 0.57 -0.62 5.32
C VAL A 80 -0.62 -1.40 5.90
N ILE A 81 -1.11 -0.99 7.08
CA ILE A 81 -2.27 -1.62 7.71
C ILE A 81 -3.54 -1.28 6.92
N ASP A 82 -3.68 -0.04 6.48
CA ASP A 82 -4.81 0.46 5.69
C ASP A 82 -4.99 -0.32 4.38
N ASP A 83 -3.92 -0.54 3.63
CA ASP A 83 -3.91 -1.35 2.40
C ASP A 83 -4.46 -2.76 2.65
N VAL A 84 -4.02 -3.42 3.72
CA VAL A 84 -4.50 -4.75 4.09
C VAL A 84 -5.98 -4.72 4.48
N LEU A 85 -6.39 -3.75 5.30
CA LEU A 85 -7.79 -3.59 5.71
C LEU A 85 -8.70 -3.27 4.50
N GLY A 86 -8.24 -2.43 3.58
CA GLY A 86 -8.94 -2.09 2.35
C GLY A 86 -9.21 -3.31 1.47
N ILE A 87 -8.19 -4.16 1.25
CA ILE A 87 -8.34 -5.41 0.49
C ILE A 87 -9.33 -6.36 1.17
N ILE A 88 -9.28 -6.50 2.49
CA ILE A 88 -10.21 -7.33 3.25
C ILE A 88 -11.64 -6.78 3.13
N ALA A 89 -11.84 -5.48 3.35
CA ALA A 89 -13.15 -4.84 3.25
C ALA A 89 -13.75 -4.98 1.84
N LEU A 90 -12.93 -4.72 0.80
CA LEU A 90 -13.33 -4.88 -0.60
C LEU A 90 -13.73 -6.34 -0.90
N THR A 91 -12.95 -7.30 -0.45
CA THR A 91 -13.24 -8.72 -0.66
C THR A 91 -14.54 -9.14 0.02
N ILE A 92 -14.78 -8.68 1.25
CA ILE A 92 -16.01 -8.97 1.98
C ILE A 92 -17.21 -8.42 1.23
N ILE A 93 -17.19 -7.13 0.85
CA ILE A 93 -18.36 -6.50 0.22
C ILE A 93 -18.63 -7.05 -1.19
N THR A 94 -17.58 -7.35 -1.98
CA THR A 94 -17.74 -7.95 -3.30
C THR A 94 -18.26 -9.39 -3.22
N THR A 95 -17.84 -10.17 -2.22
CA THR A 95 -18.33 -11.53 -2.03
C THR A 95 -19.78 -11.54 -1.56
N LEU A 96 -20.17 -10.67 -0.63
CA LEU A 96 -21.53 -10.57 -0.13
C LEU A 96 -22.49 -9.95 -1.16
N GLY A 97 -22.07 -8.91 -1.87
CA GLY A 97 -22.85 -8.25 -2.89
C GLY A 97 -22.91 -9.00 -4.22
N GLY A 98 -21.90 -9.82 -4.52
CA GLY A 98 -21.74 -10.55 -5.78
C GLY A 98 -22.57 -11.85 -5.89
N GLN A 99 -23.22 -12.30 -4.82
CA GLN A 99 -24.11 -13.50 -4.86
C GLN A 99 -25.28 -13.35 -5.86
N ASN A 100 -25.55 -12.13 -6.31
CA ASN A 100 -26.57 -11.83 -7.32
C ASN A 100 -26.02 -11.59 -8.75
N GLY A 101 -24.71 -11.74 -8.99
CA GLY A 101 -24.07 -11.29 -10.23
C GLY A 101 -23.10 -12.24 -10.93
N GLY A 102 -23.12 -13.55 -10.68
CA GLY A 102 -22.49 -14.57 -11.55
C GLY A 102 -20.98 -14.44 -11.84
N GLY A 103 -20.22 -13.60 -11.13
CA GLY A 103 -18.77 -13.50 -11.24
C GLY A 103 -18.06 -14.36 -10.20
N GLU A 104 -16.92 -15.00 -10.58
CA GLU A 104 -16.06 -15.71 -9.64
C GLU A 104 -15.42 -14.71 -8.64
N THR A 105 -16.08 -14.49 -7.51
CA THR A 105 -15.49 -13.72 -6.43
C THR A 105 -14.53 -14.60 -5.63
N PRO A 106 -13.28 -14.15 -5.38
CA PRO A 106 -12.37 -14.96 -4.57
C PRO A 106 -12.96 -15.16 -3.17
N SER A 107 -12.90 -16.40 -2.66
CA SER A 107 -13.40 -16.66 -1.31
C SER A 107 -12.60 -15.86 -0.27
N ILE A 108 -13.28 -15.27 0.70
CA ILE A 108 -12.66 -14.49 1.79
C ILE A 108 -11.53 -15.29 2.45
N GLY A 109 -11.73 -16.60 2.66
CA GLY A 109 -10.72 -17.47 3.24
C GLY A 109 -9.44 -17.56 2.40
N LEU A 110 -9.56 -17.57 1.06
CA LEU A 110 -8.41 -17.62 0.17
C LEU A 110 -7.63 -16.29 0.21
N VAL A 111 -8.32 -15.16 0.26
CA VAL A 111 -7.67 -13.84 0.36
C VAL A 111 -6.93 -13.71 1.69
N LEU A 112 -7.59 -14.05 2.81
CA LEU A 112 -6.95 -14.04 4.13
C LEU A 112 -5.74 -14.97 4.20
N LEU A 113 -5.84 -16.17 3.58
CA LEU A 113 -4.71 -17.09 3.50
C LEU A 113 -3.54 -16.49 2.68
N LYS A 114 -3.82 -15.85 1.55
CA LYS A 114 -2.78 -15.18 0.74
C LYS A 114 -2.08 -14.06 1.52
N ILE A 115 -2.84 -13.24 2.24
CA ILE A 115 -2.28 -12.17 3.08
C ILE A 115 -1.39 -12.77 4.18
N LEU A 116 -1.85 -13.81 4.87
CA LEU A 116 -1.06 -14.50 5.89
C LEU A 116 0.24 -15.07 5.31
N LEU A 117 0.14 -15.76 4.17
CA LEU A 117 1.30 -16.32 3.47
C LEU A 117 2.27 -15.23 3.02
N PHE A 118 1.76 -14.08 2.58
CA PHE A 118 2.59 -12.92 2.26
C PHE A 118 3.42 -12.47 3.46
N PHE A 119 2.81 -12.27 4.63
CA PHE A 119 3.55 -11.83 5.82
C PHE A 119 4.60 -12.84 6.28
N VAL A 120 4.29 -14.14 6.23
CA VAL A 120 5.27 -15.20 6.52
C VAL A 120 6.43 -15.15 5.50
N PHE A 121 6.12 -15.09 4.22
CA PHE A 121 7.10 -14.95 3.14
C PHE A 121 7.95 -13.69 3.32
N ALA A 122 7.32 -12.55 3.60
CA ALA A 122 7.96 -11.27 3.80
C ALA A 122 8.97 -11.30 4.96
N ILE A 123 8.60 -11.86 6.10
CA ILE A 123 9.49 -12.01 7.27
C ILE A 123 10.69 -12.89 6.91
N VAL A 124 10.46 -14.05 6.29
CA VAL A 124 11.54 -14.99 5.93
C VAL A 124 12.51 -14.34 4.93
N VAL A 125 11.99 -13.75 3.85
CA VAL A 125 12.82 -13.14 2.81
C VAL A 125 13.54 -11.90 3.34
N ALA A 126 12.86 -11.05 4.11
CA ALA A 126 13.48 -9.87 4.73
C ALA A 126 14.63 -10.27 5.67
N PHE A 127 14.45 -11.32 6.48
CA PHE A 127 15.49 -11.80 7.39
C PHE A 127 16.68 -12.40 6.62
N VAL A 128 16.42 -13.28 5.64
CA VAL A 128 17.47 -13.94 4.84
C VAL A 128 18.23 -12.91 4.01
N PHE A 129 17.51 -12.08 3.27
CA PHE A 129 18.12 -11.05 2.43
C PHE A 129 18.84 -9.99 3.26
N GLY A 130 18.23 -9.49 4.33
CA GLY A 130 18.83 -8.51 5.23
C GLY A 130 20.15 -9.01 5.83
N LYS A 131 20.17 -10.27 6.30
CA LYS A 131 21.41 -10.89 6.84
C LYS A 131 22.49 -11.06 5.77
N LEU A 132 22.12 -11.50 4.57
CA LEU A 132 23.05 -11.67 3.45
C LEU A 132 23.59 -10.31 2.99
N TYR A 133 22.70 -9.33 2.85
CA TYR A 133 23.03 -7.99 2.42
C TYR A 133 23.92 -7.26 3.45
N TYR A 134 23.64 -7.42 4.75
CA TYR A 134 24.47 -6.92 5.81
C TYR A 134 25.90 -7.48 5.69
N LYS A 135 26.06 -8.79 5.56
CA LYS A 135 27.37 -9.45 5.42
C LYS A 135 28.15 -8.97 4.19
N TRP A 136 27.45 -8.70 3.09
CA TRP A 136 28.09 -8.19 1.87
C TRP A 136 28.55 -6.73 1.99
N THR A 137 27.85 -5.94 2.80
CA THR A 137 28.14 -4.51 2.93
C THR A 137 29.02 -4.16 4.13
N GLU A 138 29.19 -5.07 5.10
CA GLU A 138 29.87 -4.82 6.37
C GLU A 138 31.34 -4.39 6.17
N ASN A 139 32.13 -5.19 5.48
CA ASN A 139 33.57 -4.99 5.32
C ASN A 139 33.99 -4.41 3.97
N ALA A 140 33.03 -4.02 3.14
CA ALA A 140 33.30 -3.53 1.81
C ALA A 140 33.30 -2.00 1.74
N ALA A 141 34.16 -1.44 0.87
CA ALA A 141 34.07 -0.02 0.54
C ALA A 141 32.70 0.29 -0.13
N PRO A 142 32.14 1.50 0.06
CA PRO A 142 30.91 1.89 -0.59
C PRO A 142 31.01 1.74 -2.11
N GLN A 143 30.17 0.90 -2.69
CA GLN A 143 30.20 0.62 -4.13
C GLN A 143 28.82 0.85 -4.75
N ARG A 144 28.82 1.36 -5.97
CA ARG A 144 27.62 1.67 -6.77
C ARG A 144 26.66 0.47 -6.88
N ARG A 145 27.21 -0.75 -6.95
CA ARG A 145 26.45 -2.00 -7.05
C ARG A 145 25.47 -2.21 -5.90
N TYR A 146 25.77 -1.73 -4.68
CA TYR A 146 24.89 -1.93 -3.53
C TYR A 146 23.56 -1.18 -3.67
N GLY A 147 23.59 0.07 -4.14
CA GLY A 147 22.36 0.81 -4.43
C GLY A 147 21.51 0.15 -5.53
N ILE A 148 22.17 -0.37 -6.59
CA ILE A 148 21.48 -1.07 -7.67
C ILE A 148 20.81 -2.35 -7.16
N MET A 149 21.53 -3.14 -6.34
CA MET A 149 20.97 -4.38 -5.78
C MET A 149 19.82 -4.10 -4.82
N ALA A 150 19.92 -3.05 -4.00
CA ALA A 150 18.85 -2.63 -3.11
C ALA A 150 17.59 -2.24 -3.89
N LEU A 151 17.74 -1.42 -4.94
CA LEU A 151 16.62 -1.02 -5.79
C LEU A 151 16.01 -2.21 -6.52
N ALA A 152 16.84 -3.09 -7.11
CA ALA A 152 16.37 -4.30 -7.78
C ALA A 152 15.60 -5.22 -6.83
N PHE A 153 16.09 -5.42 -5.61
CA PHE A 153 15.40 -6.21 -4.60
C PHE A 153 14.05 -5.57 -4.23
N CYS A 154 14.02 -4.26 -4.02
CA CYS A 154 12.81 -3.53 -3.70
C CYS A 154 11.74 -3.71 -4.78
N LEU A 155 12.10 -3.51 -6.06
CA LEU A 155 11.19 -3.66 -7.20
C LEU A 155 10.71 -5.11 -7.39
N LEU A 156 11.61 -6.09 -7.25
CA LEU A 156 11.24 -7.51 -7.35
C LEU A 156 10.32 -7.93 -6.21
N PHE A 157 10.54 -7.42 -5.00
CA PHE A 157 9.72 -7.75 -3.85
C PHE A 157 8.34 -7.07 -3.93
N ALA A 158 8.28 -5.82 -4.40
CA ALA A 158 7.04 -5.11 -4.70
C ALA A 158 6.20 -5.89 -5.73
N PHE A 159 6.82 -6.27 -6.86
CA PHE A 159 6.18 -7.10 -7.87
C PHE A 159 5.68 -8.44 -7.31
N ALA A 160 6.49 -9.11 -6.49
CA ALA A 160 6.11 -10.40 -5.90
C ALA A 160 4.92 -10.27 -4.94
N SER A 161 4.84 -9.19 -4.14
CA SER A 161 3.74 -8.95 -3.21
C SER A 161 2.40 -8.81 -3.94
N GLU A 162 2.37 -8.07 -5.03
CA GLU A 162 1.16 -7.84 -5.82
C GLU A 162 0.79 -9.05 -6.66
N TYR A 163 1.73 -9.58 -7.44
CA TYR A 163 1.47 -10.62 -8.43
C TYR A 163 1.09 -11.98 -7.80
N PHE A 164 1.81 -12.42 -6.76
CA PHE A 164 1.58 -13.73 -6.15
C PHE A 164 0.55 -13.70 -5.01
N PHE A 165 0.54 -12.62 -4.24
CA PHE A 165 -0.26 -12.57 -3.02
C PHE A 165 -1.45 -11.61 -3.11
N GLY A 166 -1.49 -10.72 -4.10
CA GLY A 166 -2.54 -9.71 -4.24
C GLY A 166 -2.47 -8.63 -3.13
N VAL A 167 -1.30 -8.46 -2.52
CA VAL A 167 -1.02 -7.41 -1.53
C VAL A 167 -0.35 -6.25 -2.26
N ALA A 168 -0.73 -5.00 -1.92
CA ALA A 168 -0.22 -3.81 -2.59
C ALA A 168 1.31 -3.81 -2.70
N ASP A 169 1.82 -3.44 -3.87
CA ASP A 169 3.24 -3.36 -4.21
C ASP A 169 4.03 -2.48 -3.24
N ILE A 170 3.42 -1.37 -2.78
CA ILE A 170 4.01 -0.46 -1.79
C ILE A 170 4.31 -1.17 -0.47
N THR A 171 3.46 -2.11 -0.03
CA THR A 171 3.69 -2.93 1.17
C THR A 171 4.93 -3.81 1.01
N GLY A 172 5.08 -4.43 -0.16
CA GLY A 172 6.28 -5.20 -0.50
C GLY A 172 7.53 -4.32 -0.52
N ALA A 173 7.47 -3.17 -1.19
CA ALA A 173 8.58 -2.21 -1.23
C ALA A 173 8.98 -1.72 0.16
N TYR A 174 8.02 -1.47 1.04
CA TYR A 174 8.27 -1.06 2.43
C TYR A 174 9.00 -2.14 3.23
N VAL A 175 8.54 -3.40 3.14
CA VAL A 175 9.22 -4.54 3.82
C VAL A 175 10.64 -4.73 3.27
N ALA A 176 10.84 -4.60 1.96
CA ALA A 176 12.17 -4.66 1.36
C ALA A 176 13.08 -3.53 1.87
N GLY A 177 12.56 -2.32 2.00
CA GLY A 177 13.26 -1.18 2.60
C GLY A 177 13.68 -1.45 4.05
N LEU A 178 12.80 -2.04 4.87
CA LEU A 178 13.11 -2.46 6.23
C LEU A 178 14.21 -3.52 6.26
N ALA A 179 14.21 -4.50 5.35
CA ALA A 179 15.25 -5.52 5.26
C ALA A 179 16.63 -4.92 4.94
N ILE A 180 16.68 -3.87 4.13
CA ILE A 180 17.90 -3.17 3.74
C ILE A 180 18.38 -2.20 4.82
N SER A 181 17.47 -1.66 5.65
CA SER A 181 17.76 -0.64 6.65
C SER A 181 18.77 -1.07 7.71
N VAL A 182 18.92 -2.38 7.93
CA VAL A 182 19.92 -2.93 8.86
C VAL A 182 21.36 -2.86 8.33
N SER A 183 21.55 -2.49 7.06
CA SER A 183 22.89 -2.40 6.44
C SER A 183 23.72 -1.26 7.05
N PRO A 184 25.01 -1.48 7.38
CA PRO A 184 25.90 -0.43 7.85
C PRO A 184 26.19 0.65 6.80
N LYS A 185 25.79 0.43 5.54
CA LYS A 185 25.94 1.39 4.43
C LYS A 185 24.61 2.05 4.04
N ILE A 186 23.61 2.00 4.91
CA ILE A 186 22.25 2.49 4.60
C ILE A 186 22.23 3.95 4.13
N GLU A 187 22.99 4.85 4.74
CA GLU A 187 23.08 6.25 4.31
C GLU A 187 23.58 6.40 2.86
N TYR A 188 24.60 5.63 2.49
CA TYR A 188 25.11 5.66 1.11
C TYR A 188 24.10 5.13 0.12
N ILE A 189 23.40 4.03 0.47
CA ILE A 189 22.39 3.38 -0.37
C ILE A 189 21.18 4.30 -0.51
N SER A 190 20.69 4.84 0.60
CA SER A 190 19.53 5.74 0.64
C SER A 190 19.74 6.96 -0.26
N LYS A 191 20.87 7.67 -0.12
CA LYS A 191 21.21 8.82 -0.97
C LYS A 191 21.20 8.50 -2.47
N ARG A 192 21.61 7.28 -2.85
CA ARG A 192 21.62 6.84 -4.26
C ARG A 192 20.22 6.55 -4.78
N VAL A 193 19.43 5.84 -3.99
CA VAL A 193 18.04 5.53 -4.34
C VAL A 193 17.20 6.81 -4.36
N GLU A 194 17.41 7.71 -3.39
CA GLU A 194 16.75 9.01 -3.31
C GLU A 194 17.02 9.86 -4.56
N THR A 195 18.26 9.89 -5.04
CA THR A 195 18.60 10.61 -6.28
C THR A 195 17.81 10.09 -7.47
N VAL A 196 17.73 8.75 -7.64
CA VAL A 196 16.96 8.13 -8.73
C VAL A 196 15.46 8.40 -8.56
N SER A 197 14.96 8.29 -7.34
CA SER A 197 13.56 8.55 -7.02
C SER A 197 13.19 9.99 -7.36
N TYR A 198 13.96 10.97 -6.89
CA TYR A 198 13.65 12.38 -7.08
C TYR A 198 13.80 12.83 -8.54
N MET A 199 14.87 12.42 -9.22
CA MET A 199 15.15 12.88 -10.58
C MET A 199 14.36 12.16 -11.67
N PHE A 200 13.90 10.94 -11.40
CA PHE A 200 13.30 10.10 -12.44
C PHE A 200 11.92 9.58 -12.05
N LEU A 201 11.77 8.90 -10.90
CA LEU A 201 10.53 8.23 -10.54
C LEU A 201 9.42 9.22 -10.15
N SER A 202 9.73 10.24 -9.33
CA SER A 202 8.71 11.20 -8.88
C SER A 202 8.14 12.04 -10.03
N PRO A 203 8.93 12.59 -10.97
CA PRO A 203 8.36 13.30 -12.12
C PRO A 203 7.47 12.42 -13.00
N ILE A 204 7.84 11.16 -13.24
CA ILE A 204 7.02 10.22 -14.01
C ILE A 204 5.71 9.92 -13.27
N PHE A 205 5.77 9.71 -11.95
CA PHE A 205 4.60 9.47 -11.12
C PHE A 205 3.60 10.64 -11.19
N PHE A 206 4.05 11.87 -10.98
CA PHE A 206 3.15 13.03 -11.07
C PHE A 206 2.63 13.27 -12.49
N ALA A 207 3.45 13.01 -13.51
CA ALA A 207 3.00 13.11 -14.89
C ALA A 207 1.92 12.06 -15.20
N SER A 208 2.07 10.80 -14.72
CA SER A 208 1.06 9.75 -14.95
C SER A 208 -0.27 10.08 -14.28
N ILE A 209 -0.24 10.56 -13.03
CA ILE A 209 -1.46 11.02 -12.35
C ILE A 209 -2.13 12.16 -13.13
N GLY A 210 -1.35 13.13 -13.62
CA GLY A 210 -1.88 14.25 -14.40
C GLY A 210 -2.54 13.81 -15.71
N LEU A 211 -2.05 12.74 -16.33
CA LEU A 211 -2.63 12.18 -17.56
C LEU A 211 -3.91 11.38 -17.31
N GLU A 212 -4.09 10.81 -16.12
CA GLU A 212 -5.30 10.07 -15.73
C GLU A 212 -6.46 10.99 -15.35
N VAL A 213 -6.19 12.26 -15.03
CA VAL A 213 -7.23 13.23 -14.66
C VAL A 213 -8.05 13.61 -15.88
N VAL A 214 -9.27 13.13 -15.94
CA VAL A 214 -10.28 13.56 -16.93
C VAL A 214 -10.98 14.79 -16.37
N LEU A 215 -10.68 15.97 -16.95
CA LEU A 215 -11.39 17.19 -16.61
C LEU A 215 -12.84 17.10 -17.11
N PRO A 216 -13.84 17.40 -16.27
CA PRO A 216 -15.22 17.49 -16.75
C PRO A 216 -15.31 18.56 -17.83
N LYS A 217 -15.98 18.24 -18.93
CA LYS A 217 -16.29 19.26 -19.97
C LYS A 217 -17.11 20.36 -19.32
N MET A 218 -16.53 21.56 -19.23
CA MET A 218 -17.26 22.78 -18.86
C MET A 218 -18.29 23.14 -19.97
#